data_9ee265fb6f734bf87bd8e7a8028b88f6
#
_entry.id   9ee265fb6f734bf87bd8e7a8028b88f6
#
_cell.length_a   1.000
_cell.length_b   1.000
_cell.length_c   1.000
_cell.angle_alpha   90.00
_cell.angle_beta   90.00
_cell.angle_gamma   90.00
#
_symmetry.space_group_name_H-M   'P 1'
#
loop_
_entity.id
_entity.type
_entity.pdbx_description
1 polymer ?
#
loop_
_entity_poly.entity_id
_entity_poly.type
_entity_poly.pdbx_seq_one_letter_code
_entity_poly.pdbx_strand_id
1 'polypeptide(L)'
;PEKPTEEQVGAQTEIHKFDISSPVKTQYRGSGRVSGFLLSQWSLSEYKGVLRVVSTETPAWWGSGRESESFLTTLRPAGGALVQVGRIGGLGKGERVYSVRFVGDTGFVVTFRQVDPLYTVGLSDPENPKVLGSLDLLGYSAYLHPVGDGLLLGVGQAANEQGRTQGTQVSLFDVSDPAKPTRLSNKLVG
;
A
#
# COMPACT_ATOMS: atom_id res chain seq x y z
N PRO A 1 -27.04 -0.63 21.76
CA PRO A 1 -26.25 -0.37 20.57
C PRO A 1 -26.73 -1.33 19.49
N GLU A 2 -27.41 -0.77 18.47
CA GLU A 2 -27.84 -1.52 17.30
C GLU A 2 -26.60 -2.04 16.55
N LYS A 3 -26.65 -3.30 16.15
CA LYS A 3 -25.64 -3.85 15.22
C LYS A 3 -25.73 -3.06 13.91
N PRO A 4 -24.60 -2.61 13.33
CA PRO A 4 -24.63 -1.99 12.02
C PRO A 4 -25.25 -2.94 11.00
N THR A 5 -26.18 -2.45 10.21
CA THR A 5 -26.79 -3.22 9.10
C THR A 5 -25.71 -3.57 8.07
N GLU A 6 -25.82 -4.70 7.38
CA GLU A 6 -24.85 -5.16 6.35
C GLU A 6 -24.57 -4.09 5.27
N GLU A 7 -25.49 -3.19 5.00
CA GLU A 7 -25.35 -2.05 4.09
C GLU A 7 -24.37 -0.96 4.58
N GLN A 8 -23.98 -0.96 5.87
CA GLN A 8 -23.05 0.01 6.46
C GLN A 8 -21.63 -0.52 6.56
N VAL A 9 -21.42 -1.81 6.33
CA VAL A 9 -20.08 -2.42 6.32
C VAL A 9 -19.53 -2.32 4.91
N GLY A 10 -18.57 -1.41 4.69
CA GLY A 10 -17.82 -1.34 3.44
C GLY A 10 -17.15 -2.67 3.11
N ALA A 11 -16.70 -2.82 1.86
CA ALA A 11 -15.99 -4.03 1.43
C ALA A 11 -14.82 -4.35 2.38
N GLN A 12 -14.63 -5.63 2.67
CA GLN A 12 -13.56 -6.14 3.51
C GLN A 12 -12.79 -7.26 2.81
N THR A 13 -11.50 -7.33 3.06
CA THR A 13 -10.66 -8.46 2.64
C THR A 13 -10.35 -9.32 3.86
N GLU A 14 -10.69 -10.61 3.79
CA GLU A 14 -10.30 -11.59 4.80
C GLU A 14 -8.94 -12.20 4.43
N ILE A 15 -8.06 -12.31 5.42
CA ILE A 15 -6.68 -12.77 5.26
C ILE A 15 -6.51 -14.00 6.16
N HIS A 16 -6.00 -15.09 5.59
CA HIS A 16 -5.66 -16.31 6.31
C HIS A 16 -4.14 -16.52 6.34
N LYS A 17 -3.60 -16.79 7.50
CA LYS A 17 -2.17 -17.07 7.69
C LYS A 17 -1.94 -18.56 7.85
N PHE A 18 -0.98 -19.07 7.07
CA PHE A 18 -0.47 -20.43 7.16
C PHE A 18 1.03 -20.40 7.44
N ASP A 19 1.48 -21.28 8.30
CA ASP A 19 2.89 -21.58 8.50
C ASP A 19 3.30 -22.70 7.54
N ILE A 20 4.25 -22.38 6.67
CA ILE A 20 4.80 -23.25 5.65
C ILE A 20 6.29 -23.52 5.90
N SER A 21 6.80 -23.30 7.09
CA SER A 21 8.22 -23.52 7.46
C SER A 21 8.63 -25.00 7.37
N SER A 22 7.67 -25.91 7.49
CA SER A 22 7.89 -27.33 7.27
C SER A 22 7.47 -27.73 5.85
N PRO A 23 8.33 -28.39 5.05
CA PRO A 23 7.98 -28.80 3.69
C PRO A 23 6.91 -29.90 3.64
N VAL A 24 6.68 -30.59 4.74
CA VAL A 24 5.74 -31.74 4.82
C VAL A 24 4.46 -31.41 5.60
N LYS A 25 4.34 -30.21 6.19
CA LYS A 25 3.20 -29.86 7.02
C LYS A 25 2.89 -28.36 6.98
N THR A 26 1.78 -28.00 6.36
CA THR A 26 1.20 -26.67 6.45
C THR A 26 0.31 -26.55 7.69
N GLN A 27 0.48 -25.48 8.46
CA GLN A 27 -0.30 -25.23 9.67
C GLN A 27 -1.05 -23.91 9.55
N TYR A 28 -2.36 -23.95 9.74
CA TYR A 28 -3.17 -22.74 9.87
C TYR A 28 -2.82 -22.00 11.17
N ARG A 29 -2.62 -20.67 11.07
CA ARG A 29 -2.19 -19.82 12.19
C ARG A 29 -3.21 -18.76 12.56
N GLY A 30 -4.29 -18.62 11.80
CA GLY A 30 -5.37 -17.70 12.10
C GLY A 30 -5.80 -16.83 10.92
N SER A 31 -6.86 -16.08 11.11
CA SER A 31 -7.37 -15.12 10.13
C SER A 31 -7.66 -13.76 10.76
N GLY A 32 -7.76 -12.76 9.91
CA GLY A 32 -8.16 -11.40 10.25
C GLY A 32 -8.73 -10.69 9.06
N ARG A 33 -9.24 -9.48 9.26
CA ARG A 33 -9.87 -8.68 8.22
C ARG A 33 -9.27 -7.29 8.16
N VAL A 34 -9.20 -6.75 6.96
CA VAL A 34 -8.90 -5.35 6.68
C VAL A 34 -10.00 -4.75 5.83
N SER A 35 -10.22 -3.45 5.98
CA SER A 35 -11.19 -2.72 5.15
C SER A 35 -10.70 -2.62 3.72
N GLY A 36 -11.63 -2.71 2.74
CA GLY A 36 -11.35 -2.49 1.33
C GLY A 36 -10.73 -3.69 0.61
N PHE A 37 -10.15 -3.42 -0.54
CA PHE A 37 -9.56 -4.41 -1.45
C PHE A 37 -8.04 -4.25 -1.54
N LEU A 38 -7.35 -5.35 -1.78
CA LEU A 38 -5.93 -5.38 -2.08
C LEU A 38 -5.72 -5.23 -3.59
N LEU A 39 -4.70 -4.46 -3.99
CA LEU A 39 -4.33 -4.34 -5.40
C LEU A 39 -3.73 -5.63 -5.94
N SER A 40 -2.81 -6.23 -5.20
CA SER A 40 -2.03 -7.40 -5.64
C SER A 40 -1.34 -8.07 -4.43
N GLN A 41 -0.60 -9.14 -4.69
CA GLN A 41 0.25 -9.80 -3.71
C GLN A 41 1.29 -8.86 -3.03
N TRP A 42 1.73 -7.80 -3.73
CA TRP A 42 2.67 -6.81 -3.20
C TRP A 42 2.05 -5.90 -2.14
N SER A 43 0.72 -5.88 -2.03
CA SER A 43 0.00 -5.19 -0.96
C SER A 43 0.14 -5.85 0.41
N LEU A 44 0.73 -7.06 0.46
CA LEU A 44 0.97 -7.85 1.66
C LEU A 44 2.47 -8.02 1.89
N SER A 45 2.89 -7.95 3.14
CA SER A 45 4.24 -8.27 3.56
C SER A 45 4.26 -8.71 5.01
N GLU A 46 5.06 -9.72 5.34
CA GLU A 46 5.37 -10.07 6.73
C GLU A 46 6.82 -9.70 7.05
N TYR A 47 7.02 -8.99 8.15
CA TYR A 47 8.35 -8.61 8.62
C TYR A 47 8.37 -8.52 10.14
N LYS A 48 9.34 -9.16 10.77
CA LYS A 48 9.48 -9.23 12.25
C LYS A 48 8.19 -9.72 12.95
N GLY A 49 7.47 -10.67 12.34
CA GLY A 49 6.23 -11.23 12.89
C GLY A 49 4.99 -10.32 12.79
N VAL A 50 5.09 -9.22 12.07
CA VAL A 50 3.99 -8.29 11.79
C VAL A 50 3.59 -8.43 10.33
N LEU A 51 2.31 -8.69 10.09
CA LEU A 51 1.72 -8.59 8.75
C LEU A 51 1.36 -7.12 8.45
N ARG A 52 1.81 -6.63 7.31
CA ARG A 52 1.58 -5.27 6.82
C ARG A 52 0.72 -5.36 5.57
N VAL A 53 -0.35 -4.59 5.52
CA VAL A 53 -1.36 -4.68 4.46
C VAL A 53 -1.70 -3.28 3.97
N VAL A 54 -1.64 -3.07 2.65
CA VAL A 54 -2.17 -1.85 2.02
C VAL A 54 -3.46 -2.21 1.29
N SER A 55 -4.54 -1.50 1.59
CA SER A 55 -5.86 -1.70 1.00
C SER A 55 -6.49 -0.37 0.61
N THR A 56 -7.43 -0.42 -0.33
CA THR A 56 -8.26 0.73 -0.74
C THR A 56 -9.72 0.44 -0.46
N GLU A 57 -10.39 1.31 0.29
CA GLU A 57 -11.83 1.37 0.38
C GLU A 57 -12.40 2.21 -0.76
N THR A 58 -13.39 1.66 -1.44
CA THR A 58 -14.18 2.40 -2.42
C THR A 58 -15.60 2.56 -1.89
N PRO A 59 -16.30 3.68 -2.20
CA PRO A 59 -17.69 3.85 -1.79
C PRO A 59 -18.56 2.68 -2.25
N ALA A 60 -19.47 2.24 -1.40
CA ALA A 60 -20.35 1.10 -1.69
C ALA A 60 -21.30 1.35 -2.87
N TRP A 61 -21.58 2.62 -3.19
CA TRP A 61 -22.42 3.00 -4.32
C TRP A 61 -22.10 4.42 -4.82
N TRP A 62 -22.34 4.63 -6.11
CA TRP A 62 -22.15 5.93 -6.78
C TRP A 62 -23.13 6.96 -6.21
N GLY A 63 -22.62 8.07 -5.67
CA GLY A 63 -23.46 9.10 -5.06
C GLY A 63 -23.48 9.13 -3.53
N SER A 64 -22.69 8.27 -2.86
CA SER A 64 -22.54 8.27 -1.40
C SER A 64 -21.91 9.54 -0.82
N GLY A 65 -21.35 10.43 -1.66
CA GLY A 65 -20.57 11.58 -1.22
C GLY A 65 -19.24 11.24 -0.54
N ARG A 66 -18.89 9.96 -0.46
CA ARG A 66 -17.62 9.47 0.10
C ARG A 66 -16.62 9.26 -1.03
N GLU A 67 -15.39 9.67 -0.82
CA GLU A 67 -14.28 9.40 -1.71
C GLU A 67 -13.62 8.07 -1.35
N SER A 68 -12.88 7.47 -2.31
CA SER A 68 -12.00 6.33 -2.01
C SER A 68 -10.90 6.77 -1.05
N GLU A 69 -10.46 5.85 -0.21
CA GLU A 69 -9.37 6.09 0.72
C GLU A 69 -8.51 4.84 0.85
N SER A 70 -7.20 5.02 0.90
CA SER A 70 -6.27 3.91 1.07
C SER A 70 -5.65 3.93 2.46
N PHE A 71 -5.40 2.73 2.97
CA PHE A 71 -4.92 2.49 4.32
C PHE A 71 -3.73 1.55 4.30
N LEU A 72 -2.80 1.77 5.23
CA LEU A 72 -1.83 0.77 5.62
C LEU A 72 -2.21 0.27 7.03
N THR A 73 -2.45 -1.04 7.13
CA THR A 73 -2.85 -1.72 8.36
C THR A 73 -1.77 -2.72 8.77
N THR A 74 -1.46 -2.78 10.04
CA THR A 74 -0.54 -3.75 10.63
C THR A 74 -1.30 -4.71 11.52
N LEU A 75 -1.00 -6.02 11.40
CA LEU A 75 -1.66 -7.05 12.19
C LEU A 75 -0.61 -7.98 12.82
N ARG A 76 -0.94 -8.50 14.00
CA ARG A 76 -0.15 -9.54 14.69
C ARG A 76 -0.98 -10.78 14.95
N PRO A 77 -0.38 -11.97 14.88
CA PRO A 77 -1.04 -13.19 15.35
C PRO A 77 -1.29 -13.12 16.85
N ALA A 78 -2.52 -13.39 17.28
CA ALA A 78 -2.90 -13.51 18.67
C ALA A 78 -4.08 -14.47 18.82
N GLY A 79 -3.95 -15.54 19.63
CA GLY A 79 -5.04 -16.46 19.97
C GLY A 79 -5.70 -17.15 18.77
N GLY A 80 -4.98 -17.40 17.67
CA GLY A 80 -5.54 -17.97 16.44
C GLY A 80 -6.21 -16.95 15.51
N ALA A 81 -6.08 -15.67 15.81
CA ALA A 81 -6.53 -14.56 14.97
C ALA A 81 -5.36 -13.69 14.50
N LEU A 82 -5.58 -12.92 13.44
CA LEU A 82 -4.73 -11.78 13.05
C LEU A 82 -5.41 -10.52 13.57
N VAL A 83 -4.85 -9.94 14.62
CA VAL A 83 -5.41 -8.76 15.29
C VAL A 83 -4.73 -7.50 14.78
N GLN A 84 -5.51 -6.51 14.39
CA GLN A 84 -5.00 -5.19 14.04
C GLN A 84 -4.32 -4.55 15.24
N VAL A 85 -3.08 -4.09 15.07
CA VAL A 85 -2.31 -3.39 16.10
C VAL A 85 -2.05 -1.93 15.74
N GLY A 86 -2.06 -1.59 14.44
CA GLY A 86 -1.91 -0.23 13.98
C GLY A 86 -2.60 -0.01 12.63
N ARG A 87 -2.90 1.25 12.31
CA ARG A 87 -3.46 1.65 11.02
C ARG A 87 -3.16 3.12 10.75
N ILE A 88 -2.86 3.43 9.51
CA ILE A 88 -2.81 4.80 9.01
C ILE A 88 -3.67 4.88 7.75
N GLY A 89 -4.45 5.96 7.61
CA GLY A 89 -5.26 6.31 6.46
C GLY A 89 -4.77 7.59 5.78
N GLY A 90 -5.61 8.14 4.91
CA GLY A 90 -5.33 9.38 4.20
C GLY A 90 -4.30 9.24 3.07
N LEU A 91 -4.00 8.01 2.66
CA LEU A 91 -3.14 7.74 1.51
C LEU A 91 -3.96 7.93 0.24
N GLY A 92 -3.84 9.11 -0.40
CA GLY A 92 -4.52 9.44 -1.64
C GLY A 92 -6.06 9.45 -1.53
N LYS A 93 -6.64 10.46 -0.88
CA LYS A 93 -8.10 10.65 -0.87
C LYS A 93 -8.64 10.86 -2.27
N GLY A 94 -9.69 10.12 -2.63
CA GLY A 94 -10.25 10.10 -3.99
C GLY A 94 -9.41 9.35 -5.00
N GLU A 95 -8.34 8.68 -4.57
CA GLU A 95 -7.39 7.94 -5.39
C GLU A 95 -7.47 6.44 -5.08
N ARG A 96 -6.75 5.65 -5.88
CA ARG A 96 -6.55 4.22 -5.64
C ARG A 96 -5.06 3.91 -5.57
N VAL A 97 -4.72 2.84 -4.88
CA VAL A 97 -3.35 2.30 -4.90
C VAL A 97 -3.02 1.74 -6.28
N TYR A 98 -1.86 2.08 -6.80
CA TYR A 98 -1.31 1.59 -8.07
C TYR A 98 -0.08 0.73 -7.89
N SER A 99 0.71 0.95 -6.87
CA SER A 99 1.76 0.01 -6.48
C SER A 99 2.09 0.11 -4.99
N VAL A 100 2.59 -1.00 -4.47
CA VAL A 100 3.07 -1.13 -3.08
C VAL A 100 4.40 -1.88 -3.10
N ARG A 101 5.32 -1.44 -2.25
CA ARG A 101 6.53 -2.18 -1.94
C ARG A 101 6.92 -1.97 -0.48
N PHE A 102 7.30 -3.04 0.17
CA PHE A 102 7.85 -2.99 1.52
C PHE A 102 9.33 -3.34 1.49
N VAL A 103 10.15 -2.54 2.19
CA VAL A 103 11.59 -2.77 2.34
C VAL A 103 11.96 -2.49 3.80
N GLY A 104 12.38 -3.52 4.53
CA GLY A 104 12.68 -3.38 5.96
C GLY A 104 11.51 -2.77 6.75
N ASP A 105 11.76 -1.73 7.48
CA ASP A 105 10.77 -1.01 8.29
C ASP A 105 10.08 0.14 7.52
N THR A 106 10.10 0.12 6.17
CA THR A 106 9.46 1.15 5.34
C THR A 106 8.50 0.54 4.33
N GLY A 107 7.32 1.15 4.18
CA GLY A 107 6.37 0.90 3.12
C GLY A 107 6.40 2.03 2.09
N PHE A 108 6.37 1.68 0.81
CA PHE A 108 6.24 2.59 -0.32
C PHE A 108 4.89 2.35 -0.98
N VAL A 109 4.09 3.41 -1.11
CA VAL A 109 2.74 3.33 -1.66
C VAL A 109 2.57 4.42 -2.71
N VAL A 110 2.23 4.02 -3.93
CA VAL A 110 1.85 4.93 -5.01
C VAL A 110 0.34 4.90 -5.13
N THR A 111 -0.26 6.06 -5.08
CA THR A 111 -1.68 6.25 -5.38
C THR A 111 -1.81 7.10 -6.62
N PHE A 112 -2.93 7.07 -7.34
CA PHE A 112 -3.14 7.84 -8.56
C PHE A 112 -4.57 8.26 -8.80
N ARG A 113 -4.72 9.52 -9.22
CA ARG A 113 -5.89 10.05 -9.90
C ARG A 113 -5.50 11.00 -11.04
N GLN A 114 -4.64 11.98 -10.81
CA GLN A 114 -4.12 12.94 -11.81
C GLN A 114 -2.67 13.32 -11.55
N VAL A 115 -2.25 13.38 -10.30
CA VAL A 115 -0.88 13.57 -9.84
C VAL A 115 -0.60 12.45 -8.85
N ASP A 116 0.59 11.84 -8.93
CA ASP A 116 0.93 10.67 -8.11
C ASP A 116 1.81 11.04 -6.94
N PRO A 117 1.34 10.93 -5.72
CA PRO A 117 2.25 10.84 -4.60
C PRO A 117 2.82 9.42 -4.47
N LEU A 118 4.15 9.33 -4.41
CA LEU A 118 4.86 8.22 -3.81
C LEU A 118 4.96 8.50 -2.30
N TYR A 119 4.15 7.83 -1.50
CA TYR A 119 4.23 7.91 -0.04
C TYR A 119 5.31 6.98 0.50
N THR A 120 6.05 7.45 1.50
CA THR A 120 6.91 6.63 2.34
C THR A 120 6.28 6.52 3.72
N VAL A 121 6.07 5.29 4.19
CA VAL A 121 5.41 5.00 5.48
C VAL A 121 6.37 4.27 6.40
N GLY A 122 6.64 4.85 7.56
CA GLY A 122 7.47 4.27 8.60
C GLY A 122 6.70 3.21 9.40
N LEU A 123 7.32 2.06 9.59
CA LEU A 123 6.78 0.86 10.23
C LEU A 123 7.70 0.29 11.31
N SER A 124 8.69 1.08 11.76
CA SER A 124 9.57 0.70 12.87
C SER A 124 8.79 0.48 14.17
N ASP A 125 7.74 1.27 14.38
CA ASP A 125 6.70 1.02 15.37
C ASP A 125 5.41 0.60 14.64
N PRO A 126 5.10 -0.70 14.60
CA PRO A 126 3.92 -1.17 13.90
C PRO A 126 2.59 -0.80 14.56
N GLU A 127 2.59 -0.37 15.80
CA GLU A 127 1.39 0.10 16.49
C GLU A 127 1.05 1.55 16.09
N ASN A 128 2.07 2.31 15.67
CA ASN A 128 1.95 3.71 15.25
C ASN A 128 2.57 3.93 13.86
N PRO A 129 2.04 3.32 12.79
CA PRO A 129 2.51 3.58 11.44
C PRO A 129 2.27 5.05 11.07
N LYS A 130 3.21 5.68 10.36
CA LYS A 130 3.11 7.11 10.01
C LYS A 130 3.70 7.38 8.63
N VAL A 131 3.11 8.34 7.90
CA VAL A 131 3.73 8.88 6.70
C VAL A 131 4.99 9.65 7.12
N LEU A 132 6.12 9.29 6.54
CA LEU A 132 7.41 9.96 6.75
C LEU A 132 7.61 11.08 5.73
N GLY A 133 7.25 10.84 4.49
CA GLY A 133 7.37 11.78 3.40
C GLY A 133 6.49 11.39 2.20
N SER A 134 6.42 12.28 1.23
CA SER A 134 5.78 12.03 -0.06
C SER A 134 6.55 12.75 -1.17
N LEU A 135 6.44 12.21 -2.38
CA LEU A 135 7.01 12.80 -3.60
C LEU A 135 5.93 12.83 -4.68
N ASP A 136 5.49 14.03 -5.06
CA ASP A 136 4.52 14.20 -6.13
C ASP A 136 5.19 14.05 -7.50
N LEU A 137 4.57 13.28 -8.37
CA LEU A 137 5.09 12.94 -9.69
C LEU A 137 4.03 13.16 -10.77
N LEU A 138 4.46 13.49 -11.98
CA LEU A 138 3.61 13.40 -13.18
C LEU A 138 3.69 11.97 -13.74
N GLY A 139 2.51 11.33 -13.89
CA GLY A 139 2.42 9.92 -14.24
C GLY A 139 2.47 9.01 -13.01
N TYR A 140 2.50 7.71 -13.17
CA TYR A 140 2.49 6.76 -12.06
C TYR A 140 3.47 5.59 -12.25
N SER A 141 3.92 5.04 -11.13
CA SER A 141 4.64 3.77 -11.09
C SER A 141 3.66 2.64 -10.74
N ALA A 142 3.39 1.76 -11.70
CA ALA A 142 2.56 0.57 -11.50
C ALA A 142 3.35 -0.57 -10.83
N TYR A 143 4.66 -0.49 -10.82
CA TYR A 143 5.55 -1.46 -10.19
C TYR A 143 6.73 -0.74 -9.55
N LEU A 144 7.09 -1.15 -8.35
CA LEU A 144 8.24 -0.67 -7.60
C LEU A 144 9.19 -1.83 -7.30
N HIS A 145 10.49 -1.62 -7.53
CA HIS A 145 11.52 -2.61 -7.28
C HIS A 145 12.71 -2.02 -6.51
N PRO A 146 13.06 -2.54 -5.34
CA PRO A 146 14.27 -2.11 -4.65
C PRO A 146 15.51 -2.60 -5.42
N VAL A 147 16.44 -1.67 -5.72
CA VAL A 147 17.67 -1.98 -6.45
C VAL A 147 18.94 -1.84 -5.61
N GLY A 148 18.78 -1.82 -4.28
CA GLY A 148 19.85 -1.73 -3.27
C GLY A 148 19.95 -0.34 -2.65
N ASP A 149 20.67 -0.24 -1.56
CA ASP A 149 21.19 0.95 -0.87
C ASP A 149 20.34 2.24 -0.90
N GLY A 150 19.04 2.10 -0.57
CA GLY A 150 18.14 3.24 -0.55
C GLY A 150 17.63 3.66 -1.93
N LEU A 151 17.78 2.82 -2.96
CA LEU A 151 17.29 3.08 -4.30
C LEU A 151 16.05 2.24 -4.63
N LEU A 152 15.09 2.87 -5.30
CA LEU A 152 13.84 2.26 -5.74
C LEU A 152 13.63 2.54 -7.22
N LEU A 153 13.43 1.50 -8.02
CA LEU A 153 13.08 1.61 -9.43
C LEU A 153 11.55 1.58 -9.55
N GLY A 154 10.98 2.54 -10.28
CA GLY A 154 9.57 2.57 -10.63
C GLY A 154 9.37 2.35 -12.12
N VAL A 155 8.44 1.48 -12.48
CA VAL A 155 8.02 1.26 -13.87
C VAL A 155 6.53 1.55 -13.97
N GLY A 156 6.14 2.38 -14.91
CA GLY A 156 4.74 2.78 -15.06
C GLY A 156 4.50 3.62 -16.30
N GLN A 157 3.62 4.60 -16.20
CA GLN A 157 3.27 5.49 -17.30
C GLN A 157 3.60 6.94 -16.97
N ALA A 158 4.20 7.62 -17.93
CA ALA A 158 4.33 9.06 -17.89
C ALA A 158 3.00 9.72 -18.20
N ALA A 159 2.75 10.86 -17.59
CA ALA A 159 1.63 11.73 -17.92
C ALA A 159 2.10 13.18 -18.06
N ASN A 160 1.38 13.97 -18.85
CA ASN A 160 1.57 15.41 -18.89
C ASN A 160 0.76 16.11 -17.78
N GLU A 161 0.89 17.43 -17.66
CA GLU A 161 0.17 18.26 -16.68
C GLU A 161 -1.36 18.15 -16.77
N GLN A 162 -1.89 17.72 -17.94
CA GLN A 162 -3.33 17.49 -18.15
C GLN A 162 -3.74 16.04 -17.83
N GLY A 163 -2.84 15.21 -17.25
CA GLY A 163 -3.09 13.83 -16.89
C GLY A 163 -3.15 12.85 -18.09
N ARG A 164 -2.77 13.28 -19.30
CA ARG A 164 -2.74 12.41 -20.48
C ARG A 164 -1.47 11.56 -20.48
N THR A 165 -1.63 10.25 -20.66
CA THR A 165 -0.51 9.31 -20.74
C THR A 165 0.37 9.59 -21.97
N GLN A 166 1.70 9.50 -21.78
CA GLN A 166 2.71 9.81 -22.77
C GLN A 166 3.64 8.62 -23.10
N GLY A 167 3.29 7.44 -22.64
CA GLY A 167 4.08 6.23 -22.85
C GLY A 167 4.62 5.64 -21.54
N THR A 168 5.37 4.55 -21.68
CA THR A 168 6.00 3.89 -20.53
C THR A 168 7.14 4.73 -19.98
N GLN A 169 7.20 4.86 -18.65
CA GLN A 169 8.36 5.48 -18.00
C GLN A 169 9.04 4.53 -17.02
N VAL A 170 10.35 4.66 -16.93
CA VAL A 170 11.18 4.05 -15.91
C VAL A 170 11.79 5.18 -15.09
N SER A 171 11.57 5.17 -13.77
CA SER A 171 12.07 6.19 -12.84
C SER A 171 13.00 5.55 -11.80
N LEU A 172 14.03 6.27 -11.41
CA LEU A 172 14.89 5.89 -10.29
C LEU A 172 14.68 6.90 -9.16
N PHE A 173 14.37 6.39 -7.99
CA PHE A 173 14.14 7.17 -6.78
C PHE A 173 15.24 6.91 -5.76
N ASP A 174 15.69 7.98 -5.10
CA ASP A 174 16.44 7.91 -3.86
C ASP A 174 15.45 7.96 -2.70
N VAL A 175 15.44 6.92 -1.91
CA VAL A 175 14.60 6.73 -0.71
C VAL A 175 15.45 6.41 0.52
N SER A 176 16.74 6.73 0.48
CA SER A 176 17.68 6.54 1.59
C SER A 176 17.28 7.37 2.81
N ASP A 177 16.73 8.59 2.59
CA ASP A 177 15.98 9.34 3.59
C ASP A 177 14.48 9.23 3.30
N PRO A 178 13.74 8.36 4.00
CA PRO A 178 12.32 8.21 3.77
C PRO A 178 11.48 9.47 4.04
N ALA A 179 12.02 10.45 4.75
CA ALA A 179 11.35 11.72 4.98
C ALA A 179 11.43 12.67 3.78
N LYS A 180 12.40 12.42 2.87
CA LYS A 180 12.65 13.28 1.71
C LYS A 180 12.95 12.45 0.45
N PRO A 181 11.99 11.60 0.01
CA PRO A 181 12.18 10.83 -1.21
C PRO A 181 12.36 11.78 -2.40
N THR A 182 13.28 11.43 -3.32
CA THR A 182 13.56 12.23 -4.52
C THR A 182 13.61 11.36 -5.75
N ARG A 183 13.30 11.91 -6.92
CA ARG A 183 13.49 11.24 -8.22
C ARG A 183 14.82 11.66 -8.81
N LEU A 184 15.76 10.72 -8.90
CA LEU A 184 17.09 10.95 -9.47
C LEU A 184 17.04 11.05 -10.99
N SER A 185 16.25 10.20 -11.64
CA SER A 185 16.10 10.19 -13.08
C SER A 185 14.77 9.58 -13.52
N ASN A 186 14.35 9.89 -14.74
CA ASN A 186 13.30 9.15 -15.43
C ASN A 186 13.65 9.03 -16.91
N LYS A 187 13.15 7.97 -17.53
CA LYS A 187 13.30 7.72 -18.96
C LYS A 187 11.98 7.27 -19.54
N LEU A 188 11.56 7.90 -20.62
CA LEU A 188 10.48 7.43 -21.46
C LEU A 188 10.98 6.28 -22.36
N VAL A 189 10.16 5.26 -22.50
CA VAL A 189 10.42 4.08 -23.31
C VAL A 189 9.22 3.91 -24.26
N GLY A 190 9.47 3.98 -25.56
CA GLY A 190 8.44 3.86 -26.61
C GLY A 190 8.43 5.03 -27.54
#